data_d8c986d609d89e45548a5ae67cdc39fa
#
_entry.id   d8c986d609d89e45548a5ae67cdc39fa
#
_cell.length_a   1.000
_cell.length_b   1.000
_cell.length_c   1.000
_cell.angle_alpha   90.00
_cell.angle_beta   90.00
_cell.angle_gamma   90.00
#
_symmetry.space_group_name_H-M   'P 1'
#
loop_
_entity.id
_entity.type
_entity.pdbx_description
1 polymer ?
#
loop_
_entity_poly.entity_id
_entity_poly.type
_entity_poly.pdbx_seq_one_letter_code
_entity_poly.pdbx_strand_id
1 'polypeptide(L)'
;DAARRDFRLNALYADGEGRVFDPTGEGVADAAAGRIVFVGDPETRIREDYLRILRFFRFYAWYGRGDPDAAGLAACGALAEGMTRLSAERVSKELMTLLAAPDPRVAMAAMAGAGVLAQILPEAATGPLFEAAVGLSADPVVRLMTLFPIDERLVRDASTRLRLPNSTRDRLAAAARAAPAVGLTMSDADVRAAVYRHETRAVADALHRRWADRPAEADGARRLLALAEGWKRPPMPVGGRELARLGVEPGPETGRLLKAFEDGWIADDFPTDGHAERLAALVSPPRG
;
A
#
# COMPACT_ATOMS: atom_id res chain seq x y z
N ASP A 1 -16.51 26.17 -21.58
CA ASP A 1 -15.88 25.37 -20.48
C ASP A 1 -15.52 23.98 -20.97
N ALA A 2 -16.33 23.25 -21.77
CA ALA A 2 -16.04 21.91 -22.30
C ALA A 2 -14.65 21.82 -22.96
N ALA A 3 -14.28 22.81 -23.78
CA ALA A 3 -12.97 22.86 -24.44
C ALA A 3 -11.78 22.97 -23.50
N ARG A 4 -12.00 23.23 -22.19
CA ARG A 4 -10.95 23.25 -21.16
C ARG A 4 -10.83 21.93 -20.38
N ARG A 5 -11.81 21.02 -20.54
CA ARG A 5 -11.78 19.70 -19.92
C ARG A 5 -10.67 18.85 -20.54
N ASP A 6 -10.23 17.82 -19.81
CA ASP A 6 -9.22 16.90 -20.30
C ASP A 6 -9.79 15.87 -21.30
N PHE A 7 -10.92 15.23 -20.99
CA PHE A 7 -11.48 14.14 -21.81
C PHE A 7 -12.89 14.43 -22.26
N ARG A 8 -13.27 13.89 -23.43
CA ARG A 8 -14.62 14.09 -24.01
C ARG A 8 -15.71 13.56 -23.09
N LEU A 9 -15.51 12.37 -22.48
CA LEU A 9 -16.49 11.76 -21.59
C LEU A 9 -16.80 12.59 -20.32
N ASN A 10 -15.90 13.44 -19.87
CA ASN A 10 -16.12 14.31 -18.70
C ASN A 10 -16.38 15.79 -19.08
N ALA A 11 -16.56 16.06 -20.37
CA ALA A 11 -16.97 17.36 -20.89
C ALA A 11 -18.48 17.44 -21.15
N LEU A 12 -19.24 16.47 -20.64
CA LEU A 12 -20.70 16.42 -20.70
C LEU A 12 -21.32 17.32 -19.63
N TYR A 13 -22.50 17.83 -19.93
CA TYR A 13 -23.32 18.64 -19.02
C TYR A 13 -24.73 18.07 -18.96
N ALA A 14 -25.42 18.29 -17.86
CA ALA A 14 -26.83 18.00 -17.72
C ALA A 14 -27.58 19.24 -17.22
N ASP A 15 -28.81 19.46 -17.69
CA ASP A 15 -29.70 20.46 -17.14
C ASP A 15 -30.50 19.95 -15.92
N GLY A 16 -31.35 20.79 -15.36
CA GLY A 16 -32.17 20.45 -14.20
C GLY A 16 -33.22 19.35 -14.46
N GLU A 17 -33.54 19.07 -15.71
CA GLU A 17 -34.46 18.02 -16.16
C GLU A 17 -33.70 16.73 -16.56
N GLY A 18 -32.37 16.70 -16.43
CA GLY A 18 -31.54 15.53 -16.73
C GLY A 18 -31.21 15.33 -18.20
N ARG A 19 -31.47 16.32 -19.06
CA ARG A 19 -31.06 16.28 -20.48
C ARG A 19 -29.56 16.49 -20.57
N VAL A 20 -28.89 15.61 -21.30
CA VAL A 20 -27.44 15.65 -21.49
C VAL A 20 -27.06 16.48 -22.70
N PHE A 21 -26.11 17.37 -22.49
CA PHE A 21 -25.51 18.20 -23.56
C PHE A 21 -24.05 17.73 -23.76
N ASP A 22 -23.73 17.48 -25.02
CA ASP A 22 -22.39 17.04 -25.44
C ASP A 22 -21.76 18.07 -26.39
N PRO A 23 -21.02 19.05 -25.86
CA PRO A 23 -20.37 20.05 -26.70
C PRO A 23 -19.24 19.50 -27.57
N THR A 24 -18.75 18.30 -27.29
CA THR A 24 -17.69 17.64 -28.07
C THR A 24 -18.25 16.79 -29.21
N GLY A 25 -19.54 16.45 -29.16
CA GLY A 25 -20.25 15.61 -30.13
C GLY A 25 -19.98 14.10 -30.02
N GLU A 26 -18.97 13.69 -29.28
CA GLU A 26 -18.59 12.27 -29.14
C GLU A 26 -18.47 11.81 -27.67
N GLY A 27 -18.62 12.72 -26.71
CA GLY A 27 -18.43 12.43 -25.29
C GLY A 27 -19.42 11.41 -24.73
N VAL A 28 -20.71 11.46 -25.18
CA VAL A 28 -21.73 10.46 -24.80
C VAL A 28 -21.36 9.07 -25.33
N ALA A 29 -20.93 8.99 -26.59
CA ALA A 29 -20.51 7.73 -27.20
C ALA A 29 -19.24 7.18 -26.53
N ASP A 30 -18.29 8.05 -26.18
CA ASP A 30 -17.07 7.66 -25.45
C ASP A 30 -17.40 7.16 -24.06
N ALA A 31 -18.28 7.85 -23.32
CA ALA A 31 -18.72 7.41 -21.99
C ALA A 31 -19.42 6.05 -22.05
N ALA A 32 -20.30 5.83 -23.02
CA ALA A 32 -20.99 4.55 -23.20
C ALA A 32 -20.03 3.41 -23.57
N ALA A 33 -19.02 3.70 -24.40
CA ALA A 33 -18.03 2.72 -24.84
C ALA A 33 -16.86 2.54 -23.85
N GLY A 34 -16.73 3.40 -22.86
CA GLY A 34 -15.58 3.42 -21.94
C GLY A 34 -14.27 3.87 -22.62
N ARG A 35 -14.36 4.76 -23.60
CA ARG A 35 -13.18 5.34 -24.25
C ARG A 35 -12.73 6.60 -23.54
N ILE A 36 -11.44 6.68 -23.23
CA ILE A 36 -10.82 7.87 -22.61
C ILE A 36 -10.07 8.62 -23.71
N VAL A 37 -10.74 9.58 -24.31
CA VAL A 37 -10.22 10.37 -25.43
C VAL A 37 -10.08 11.84 -25.01
N PHE A 38 -8.93 12.44 -25.31
CA PHE A 38 -8.69 13.86 -25.03
C PHE A 38 -9.64 14.78 -25.83
N VAL A 39 -10.02 15.90 -25.23
CA VAL A 39 -10.71 16.95 -25.96
C VAL A 39 -9.70 17.68 -26.86
N GLY A 40 -9.89 17.60 -28.18
CA GLY A 40 -8.96 18.17 -29.17
C GLY A 40 -7.66 17.38 -29.27
N ASP A 41 -6.54 18.09 -29.56
CA ASP A 41 -5.23 17.46 -29.73
C ASP A 41 -4.62 17.05 -28.39
N PRO A 42 -4.27 15.76 -28.19
CA PRO A 42 -3.76 15.25 -26.92
C PRO A 42 -2.47 15.94 -26.46
N GLU A 43 -1.51 16.19 -27.36
CA GLU A 43 -0.24 16.81 -26.97
C GLU A 43 -0.44 18.25 -26.49
N THR A 44 -1.26 19.01 -27.19
CA THR A 44 -1.63 20.39 -26.79
C THR A 44 -2.25 20.40 -25.41
N ARG A 45 -3.18 19.44 -25.14
CA ARG A 45 -3.86 19.34 -23.85
C ARG A 45 -2.92 18.96 -22.72
N ILE A 46 -1.97 18.06 -22.98
CA ILE A 46 -0.96 17.66 -21.99
C ILE A 46 0.00 18.81 -21.69
N ARG A 47 0.43 19.60 -22.70
CA ARG A 47 1.33 20.76 -22.48
C ARG A 47 0.70 21.87 -21.64
N GLU A 48 -0.63 21.99 -21.62
CA GLU A 48 -1.32 22.93 -20.71
C GLU A 48 -1.22 22.50 -19.23
N ASP A 49 -1.31 21.21 -18.94
CA ASP A 49 -1.13 20.63 -17.60
C ASP A 49 -0.67 19.16 -17.71
N TYR A 50 0.58 18.91 -17.42
CA TYR A 50 1.17 17.56 -17.49
C TYR A 50 0.51 16.55 -16.53
N LEU A 51 -0.28 16.98 -15.53
CA LEU A 51 -1.06 16.07 -14.70
C LEU A 51 -2.09 15.28 -15.50
N ARG A 52 -2.50 15.79 -16.65
CA ARG A 52 -3.42 15.10 -17.55
C ARG A 52 -2.90 13.74 -18.03
N ILE A 53 -1.57 13.52 -18.04
CA ILE A 53 -0.96 12.22 -18.29
C ILE A 53 -1.45 11.22 -17.24
N LEU A 54 -1.26 11.53 -15.95
CA LEU A 54 -1.69 10.64 -14.86
C LEU A 54 -3.21 10.49 -14.81
N ARG A 55 -3.93 11.57 -15.11
CA ARG A 55 -5.39 11.55 -15.20
C ARG A 55 -5.88 10.62 -16.30
N PHE A 56 -5.21 10.55 -17.46
CA PHE A 56 -5.53 9.62 -18.55
C PHE A 56 -5.54 8.17 -18.04
N PHE A 57 -4.46 7.73 -17.39
CA PHE A 57 -4.39 6.37 -16.84
C PHE A 57 -5.37 6.15 -15.69
N ARG A 58 -5.58 7.15 -14.83
CA ARG A 58 -6.58 7.04 -13.77
C ARG A 58 -8.01 6.92 -14.32
N PHE A 59 -8.40 7.77 -15.25
CA PHE A 59 -9.72 7.66 -15.88
C PHE A 59 -9.89 6.33 -16.59
N TYR A 60 -8.84 5.85 -17.26
CA TYR A 60 -8.88 4.56 -17.91
C TYR A 60 -9.03 3.41 -16.89
N ALA A 61 -8.34 3.46 -15.75
CA ALA A 61 -8.48 2.45 -14.70
C ALA A 61 -9.90 2.38 -14.10
N TRP A 62 -10.61 3.52 -14.04
CA TRP A 62 -11.95 3.60 -13.45
C TRP A 62 -13.08 3.37 -14.45
N TYR A 63 -12.93 3.80 -15.69
CA TYR A 63 -14.02 3.89 -16.67
C TYR A 63 -13.67 3.25 -18.00
N GLY A 64 -12.40 2.95 -18.26
CA GLY A 64 -11.91 2.44 -19.52
C GLY A 64 -12.40 1.02 -19.82
N ARG A 65 -12.65 0.74 -21.10
CA ARG A 65 -12.95 -0.60 -21.64
C ARG A 65 -12.21 -0.78 -22.96
N GLY A 66 -11.80 -2.03 -23.21
CA GLY A 66 -10.98 -2.34 -24.39
C GLY A 66 -9.57 -1.76 -24.27
N ASP A 67 -8.93 -1.45 -25.39
CA ASP A 67 -7.60 -0.86 -25.40
C ASP A 67 -7.62 0.64 -25.13
N PRO A 68 -6.56 1.20 -24.49
CA PRO A 68 -6.40 2.64 -24.36
C PRO A 68 -6.38 3.35 -25.72
N ASP A 69 -6.92 4.59 -25.78
CA ASP A 69 -6.83 5.41 -26.98
C ASP A 69 -5.38 5.59 -27.42
N ALA A 70 -5.06 5.14 -28.64
CA ALA A 70 -3.70 5.06 -29.15
C ALA A 70 -3.02 6.43 -29.26
N ALA A 71 -3.78 7.46 -29.67
CA ALA A 71 -3.24 8.83 -29.81
C ALA A 71 -2.95 9.43 -28.43
N GLY A 72 -3.88 9.27 -27.48
CA GLY A 72 -3.71 9.70 -26.10
C GLY A 72 -2.53 9.00 -25.40
N LEU A 73 -2.42 7.67 -25.59
CA LEU A 73 -1.32 6.88 -25.01
C LEU A 73 0.03 7.32 -25.58
N ALA A 74 0.14 7.49 -26.91
CA ALA A 74 1.36 7.94 -27.55
C ALA A 74 1.78 9.34 -27.06
N ALA A 75 0.83 10.29 -26.96
CA ALA A 75 1.09 11.63 -26.44
C ALA A 75 1.52 11.61 -24.97
N CYS A 76 0.93 10.75 -24.13
CA CYS A 76 1.33 10.57 -22.73
C CYS A 76 2.78 10.11 -22.63
N GLY A 77 3.19 9.12 -23.44
CA GLY A 77 4.58 8.64 -23.47
C GLY A 77 5.56 9.70 -23.99
N ALA A 78 5.24 10.36 -25.10
CA ALA A 78 6.10 11.39 -25.71
C ALA A 78 6.35 12.59 -24.78
N LEU A 79 5.42 12.91 -23.88
CA LEU A 79 5.48 14.08 -23.00
C LEU A 79 5.72 13.71 -21.52
N ALA A 80 6.05 12.46 -21.22
CA ALA A 80 6.21 11.96 -19.85
C ALA A 80 7.24 12.75 -19.01
N GLU A 81 8.33 13.19 -19.62
CA GLU A 81 9.37 14.00 -18.95
C GLU A 81 8.83 15.32 -18.37
N GLY A 82 7.77 15.87 -18.96
CA GLY A 82 7.12 17.07 -18.46
C GLY A 82 6.52 16.94 -17.07
N MET A 83 6.28 15.72 -16.59
CA MET A 83 5.76 15.46 -15.25
C MET A 83 6.71 15.88 -14.13
N THR A 84 8.01 16.04 -14.41
CA THR A 84 9.00 16.58 -13.46
C THR A 84 8.65 17.98 -12.95
N ARG A 85 7.77 18.70 -13.65
CA ARG A 85 7.28 20.04 -13.28
C ARG A 85 6.11 20.00 -12.29
N LEU A 86 5.54 18.82 -12.03
CA LEU A 86 4.38 18.66 -11.16
C LEU A 86 4.79 18.60 -9.69
N SER A 87 3.90 19.07 -8.81
CA SER A 87 4.10 18.81 -7.38
C SER A 87 3.87 17.32 -7.08
N ALA A 88 4.72 16.78 -6.21
CA ALA A 88 4.68 15.37 -5.85
C ALA A 88 3.35 14.96 -5.20
N GLU A 89 2.69 15.88 -4.49
CA GLU A 89 1.38 15.67 -3.87
C GLU A 89 0.28 15.48 -4.92
N ARG A 90 0.31 16.22 -6.04
CA ARG A 90 -0.64 16.03 -7.15
C ARG A 90 -0.39 14.67 -7.81
N VAL A 91 0.87 14.31 -8.04
CA VAL A 91 1.28 13.03 -8.61
C VAL A 91 0.82 11.87 -7.73
N SER A 92 1.13 11.91 -6.43
CA SER A 92 0.76 10.83 -5.51
C SER A 92 -0.75 10.67 -5.37
N LYS A 93 -1.52 11.77 -5.36
CA LYS A 93 -2.98 11.71 -5.31
C LYS A 93 -3.57 10.98 -6.53
N GLU A 94 -3.10 11.30 -7.74
CA GLU A 94 -3.56 10.62 -8.96
C GLU A 94 -3.16 9.13 -8.96
N LEU A 95 -1.91 8.80 -8.58
CA LEU A 95 -1.43 7.43 -8.48
C LEU A 95 -2.25 6.62 -7.47
N MET A 96 -2.46 7.13 -6.26
CA MET A 96 -3.23 6.42 -5.23
C MET A 96 -4.69 6.23 -5.66
N THR A 97 -5.28 7.21 -6.35
CA THR A 97 -6.64 7.09 -6.89
C THR A 97 -6.70 6.08 -8.03
N LEU A 98 -5.67 5.99 -8.87
CA LEU A 98 -5.55 4.97 -9.91
C LEU A 98 -5.46 3.58 -9.28
N LEU A 99 -4.59 3.39 -8.29
CA LEU A 99 -4.42 2.12 -7.58
C LEU A 99 -5.68 1.68 -6.82
N ALA A 100 -6.56 2.60 -6.44
CA ALA A 100 -7.85 2.29 -5.81
C ALA A 100 -8.94 1.84 -6.80
N ALA A 101 -8.70 1.92 -8.11
CA ALA A 101 -9.69 1.48 -9.11
C ALA A 101 -10.03 -0.02 -8.94
N PRO A 102 -11.24 -0.45 -9.36
CA PRO A 102 -11.64 -1.87 -9.26
C PRO A 102 -10.61 -2.81 -9.88
N ASP A 103 -10.15 -2.51 -11.09
CA ASP A 103 -9.05 -3.25 -11.75
C ASP A 103 -8.08 -2.28 -12.46
N PRO A 104 -6.98 -1.89 -11.82
CA PRO A 104 -5.99 -0.98 -12.41
C PRO A 104 -4.94 -1.69 -13.29
N ARG A 105 -4.99 -3.02 -13.50
CA ARG A 105 -3.92 -3.79 -14.13
C ARG A 105 -3.59 -3.30 -15.53
N VAL A 106 -4.60 -3.15 -16.39
CA VAL A 106 -4.39 -2.70 -17.78
C VAL A 106 -3.86 -1.26 -17.82
N ALA A 107 -4.41 -0.37 -16.99
CA ALA A 107 -3.95 1.01 -16.88
C ALA A 107 -2.49 1.11 -16.42
N MET A 108 -2.11 0.32 -15.40
CA MET A 108 -0.74 0.29 -14.89
C MET A 108 0.25 -0.31 -15.89
N ALA A 109 -0.15 -1.37 -16.61
CA ALA A 109 0.67 -1.96 -17.67
C ALA A 109 0.89 -0.97 -18.83
N ALA A 110 -0.17 -0.27 -19.28
CA ALA A 110 -0.07 0.77 -20.30
C ALA A 110 0.80 1.94 -19.83
N MET A 111 0.66 2.37 -18.57
CA MET A 111 1.46 3.42 -17.96
C MET A 111 2.96 3.04 -17.89
N ALA A 112 3.27 1.79 -17.56
CA ALA A 112 4.63 1.27 -17.55
C ALA A 112 5.20 1.18 -18.97
N GLY A 113 4.43 0.62 -19.92
CA GLY A 113 4.82 0.50 -21.33
C GLY A 113 5.07 1.85 -22.02
N ALA A 114 4.34 2.90 -21.64
CA ALA A 114 4.56 4.25 -22.11
C ALA A 114 5.72 4.99 -21.40
N GLY A 115 6.44 4.36 -20.47
CA GLY A 115 7.53 4.96 -19.71
C GLY A 115 7.10 5.98 -18.66
N VAL A 116 5.80 6.20 -18.49
CA VAL A 116 5.24 7.19 -17.57
C VAL A 116 5.44 6.77 -16.11
N LEU A 117 5.28 5.48 -15.80
CA LEU A 117 5.48 4.97 -14.44
C LEU A 117 6.91 5.19 -13.95
N ALA A 118 7.90 4.98 -14.81
CA ALA A 118 9.32 5.17 -14.48
C ALA A 118 9.67 6.61 -14.14
N GLN A 119 8.93 7.61 -14.64
CA GLN A 119 9.16 9.03 -14.31
C GLN A 119 8.79 9.36 -12.86
N ILE A 120 7.85 8.64 -12.26
CA ILE A 120 7.35 8.93 -10.91
C ILE A 120 7.83 7.90 -9.88
N LEU A 121 8.02 6.67 -10.30
CA LEU A 121 8.43 5.54 -9.45
C LEU A 121 9.36 4.60 -10.24
N PRO A 122 10.62 4.97 -10.45
CA PRO A 122 11.56 4.24 -11.32
C PRO A 122 11.85 2.81 -10.85
N GLU A 123 11.68 2.53 -9.56
CA GLU A 123 11.80 1.19 -8.97
C GLU A 123 10.57 0.30 -9.17
N ALA A 124 9.47 0.84 -9.72
CA ALA A 124 8.22 0.11 -9.86
C ALA A 124 8.24 -0.87 -11.03
N ALA A 125 7.62 -2.02 -10.81
CA ALA A 125 7.34 -3.02 -11.83
C ALA A 125 5.88 -3.47 -11.75
N THR A 126 5.20 -3.52 -12.90
CA THR A 126 3.85 -4.08 -13.05
C THR A 126 3.98 -5.52 -13.52
N GLY A 127 4.15 -6.45 -12.60
CA GLY A 127 4.33 -7.86 -12.91
C GLY A 127 3.38 -8.75 -12.13
N PRO A 128 3.63 -10.08 -12.12
CA PRO A 128 2.73 -11.05 -11.48
C PRO A 128 2.38 -10.74 -10.03
N LEU A 129 3.31 -10.16 -9.27
CA LEU A 129 3.09 -9.76 -7.87
C LEU A 129 2.01 -8.66 -7.76
N PHE A 130 2.08 -7.62 -8.60
CA PHE A 130 1.06 -6.57 -8.63
C PHE A 130 -0.28 -7.11 -9.13
N GLU A 131 -0.27 -7.91 -10.19
CA GLU A 131 -1.48 -8.51 -10.76
C GLU A 131 -2.22 -9.37 -9.74
N ALA A 132 -1.49 -10.22 -8.99
CA ALA A 132 -2.06 -11.01 -7.91
C ALA A 132 -2.64 -10.14 -6.79
N ALA A 133 -1.90 -9.10 -6.37
CA ALA A 133 -2.36 -8.19 -5.30
C ALA A 133 -3.67 -7.47 -5.66
N VAL A 134 -3.88 -7.12 -6.92
CA VAL A 134 -5.14 -6.52 -7.38
C VAL A 134 -6.33 -7.45 -7.15
N GLY A 135 -6.15 -8.76 -7.38
CA GLY A 135 -7.17 -9.77 -7.11
C GLY A 135 -7.42 -10.04 -5.62
N LEU A 136 -6.48 -9.70 -4.75
CA LEU A 136 -6.53 -9.97 -3.31
C LEU A 136 -7.04 -8.78 -2.49
N SER A 137 -6.80 -7.55 -2.92
CA SER A 137 -7.12 -6.36 -2.14
C SER A 137 -7.49 -5.17 -3.00
N ALA A 138 -8.54 -4.45 -2.61
CA ALA A 138 -8.88 -3.14 -3.18
C ALA A 138 -8.09 -1.99 -2.53
N ASP A 139 -7.30 -2.24 -1.49
CA ASP A 139 -6.55 -1.23 -0.77
C ASP A 139 -5.35 -0.73 -1.62
N PRO A 140 -5.33 0.56 -1.99
CA PRO A 140 -4.27 1.10 -2.85
C PRO A 140 -2.89 1.05 -2.19
N VAL A 141 -2.78 1.02 -0.86
CA VAL A 141 -1.50 0.91 -0.17
C VAL A 141 -0.93 -0.51 -0.29
N VAL A 142 -1.79 -1.54 -0.18
CA VAL A 142 -1.40 -2.94 -0.43
C VAL A 142 -0.90 -3.09 -1.86
N ARG A 143 -1.61 -2.53 -2.84
CA ARG A 143 -1.22 -2.55 -4.24
C ARG A 143 0.07 -1.77 -4.51
N LEU A 144 0.24 -0.59 -3.89
CA LEU A 144 1.46 0.21 -4.00
C LEU A 144 2.69 -0.56 -3.53
N MET A 145 2.62 -1.24 -2.38
CA MET A 145 3.77 -1.98 -1.84
C MET A 145 4.14 -3.24 -2.64
N THR A 146 3.37 -3.61 -3.66
CA THR A 146 3.73 -4.69 -4.58
C THR A 146 4.40 -4.22 -5.86
N LEU A 147 4.44 -2.92 -6.11
CA LEU A 147 5.10 -2.34 -7.28
C LEU A 147 6.63 -2.29 -7.15
N PHE A 148 7.19 -2.36 -5.94
CA PHE A 148 8.64 -2.32 -5.68
C PHE A 148 9.01 -3.21 -4.50
N PRO A 149 10.31 -3.56 -4.33
CA PRO A 149 10.76 -4.35 -3.17
C PRO A 149 10.40 -3.66 -1.86
N ILE A 150 9.85 -4.43 -0.89
CA ILE A 150 9.47 -3.92 0.42
C ILE A 150 10.69 -3.90 1.36
N ASP A 151 11.54 -2.91 1.14
CA ASP A 151 12.72 -2.59 1.92
C ASP A 151 12.54 -1.21 2.56
N GLU A 152 13.00 -1.02 3.81
CA GLU A 152 12.76 0.23 4.54
C GLU A 152 13.37 1.45 3.85
N ARG A 153 14.53 1.29 3.20
CA ARG A 153 15.19 2.37 2.47
C ARG A 153 14.39 2.75 1.22
N LEU A 154 14.03 1.77 0.39
CA LEU A 154 13.24 2.00 -0.82
C LEU A 154 11.86 2.59 -0.49
N VAL A 155 11.19 2.09 0.55
CA VAL A 155 9.92 2.65 1.04
C VAL A 155 10.10 4.12 1.45
N ARG A 156 11.16 4.44 2.17
CA ARG A 156 11.46 5.83 2.58
C ARG A 156 11.70 6.73 1.38
N ASP A 157 12.54 6.28 0.44
CA ASP A 157 12.90 7.04 -0.75
C ASP A 157 11.69 7.29 -1.65
N ALA A 158 10.87 6.26 -1.92
CA ALA A 158 9.63 6.37 -2.68
C ALA A 158 8.61 7.29 -1.97
N SER A 159 8.43 7.14 -0.65
CA SER A 159 7.53 7.96 0.15
C SER A 159 7.93 9.44 0.15
N THR A 160 9.23 9.73 0.20
CA THR A 160 9.78 11.09 0.14
C THR A 160 9.58 11.69 -1.24
N ARG A 161 9.91 10.94 -2.30
CA ARG A 161 9.76 11.37 -3.70
C ARG A 161 8.30 11.70 -4.03
N LEU A 162 7.39 10.83 -3.63
CA LEU A 162 5.95 11.00 -3.86
C LEU A 162 5.28 11.93 -2.85
N ARG A 163 5.98 12.37 -1.81
CA ARG A 163 5.41 13.14 -0.68
C ARG A 163 4.10 12.51 -0.18
N LEU A 164 4.16 11.20 0.08
CA LEU A 164 2.99 10.47 0.57
C LEU A 164 2.51 11.04 1.92
N PRO A 165 1.19 11.03 2.19
CA PRO A 165 0.66 11.39 3.50
C PRO A 165 1.34 10.58 4.61
N ASN A 166 1.52 11.19 5.78
CA ASN A 166 2.21 10.57 6.92
C ASN A 166 1.63 9.19 7.25
N SER A 167 0.31 9.05 7.26
CA SER A 167 -0.36 7.76 7.53
C SER A 167 0.01 6.67 6.52
N THR A 168 0.10 7.01 5.23
CA THR A 168 0.52 6.06 4.19
C THR A 168 1.99 5.70 4.31
N ARG A 169 2.85 6.70 4.51
CA ARG A 169 4.29 6.50 4.71
C ARG A 169 4.58 5.62 5.92
N ASP A 170 3.94 5.92 7.06
CA ASP A 170 4.17 5.21 8.32
C ASP A 170 3.67 3.76 8.23
N ARG A 171 2.55 3.54 7.53
CA ARG A 171 2.03 2.20 7.23
C ARG A 171 2.97 1.38 6.34
N LEU A 172 3.48 1.96 5.25
CA LEU A 172 4.46 1.30 4.38
C LEU A 172 5.74 0.95 5.13
N ALA A 173 6.25 1.88 5.95
CA ALA A 173 7.43 1.64 6.77
C ALA A 173 7.20 0.56 7.83
N ALA A 174 6.03 0.51 8.46
CA ALA A 174 5.67 -0.54 9.41
C ALA A 174 5.60 -1.91 8.75
N ALA A 175 4.98 -2.01 7.56
CA ALA A 175 4.93 -3.23 6.78
C ALA A 175 6.34 -3.70 6.35
N ALA A 176 7.22 -2.76 5.96
CA ALA A 176 8.61 -3.08 5.62
C ALA A 176 9.39 -3.66 6.80
N ARG A 177 9.20 -3.10 8.01
CA ARG A 177 9.80 -3.65 9.24
C ARG A 177 9.25 -5.02 9.63
N ALA A 178 7.97 -5.29 9.39
CA ALA A 178 7.35 -6.57 9.69
C ALA A 178 7.72 -7.66 8.66
N ALA A 179 7.97 -7.31 7.42
CA ALA A 179 8.16 -8.23 6.30
C ALA A 179 9.22 -9.35 6.52
N PRO A 180 10.39 -9.10 7.17
CA PRO A 180 11.35 -10.15 7.45
C PRO A 180 10.85 -11.23 8.41
N ALA A 181 9.95 -10.87 9.33
CA ALA A 181 9.40 -11.79 10.33
C ALA A 181 8.13 -12.52 9.83
N VAL A 182 7.65 -12.24 8.62
CA VAL A 182 6.35 -12.74 8.12
C VAL A 182 6.54 -13.70 6.94
N GLY A 183 5.96 -14.90 7.07
CA GLY A 183 5.92 -15.94 6.03
C GLY A 183 4.59 -16.68 6.02
N LEU A 184 4.30 -17.43 4.95
CA LEU A 184 3.02 -18.13 4.81
C LEU A 184 3.01 -19.50 5.53
N THR A 185 4.15 -19.95 6.05
CA THR A 185 4.31 -21.23 6.79
C THR A 185 4.44 -21.03 8.30
N MET A 186 4.16 -19.84 8.81
CA MET A 186 4.22 -19.50 10.23
C MET A 186 3.26 -20.35 11.05
N SER A 187 3.69 -20.71 12.28
CA SER A 187 2.79 -21.22 13.31
C SER A 187 1.89 -20.10 13.86
N ASP A 188 0.85 -20.49 14.58
CA ASP A 188 -0.05 -19.53 15.23
C ASP A 188 0.69 -18.68 16.29
N ALA A 189 1.64 -19.28 17.01
CA ALA A 189 2.50 -18.58 17.96
C ALA A 189 3.39 -17.54 17.26
N ASP A 190 3.97 -17.88 16.10
CA ASP A 190 4.78 -16.92 15.33
C ASP A 190 3.97 -15.72 14.85
N VAL A 191 2.71 -15.94 14.40
CA VAL A 191 1.83 -14.84 14.02
C VAL A 191 1.53 -13.93 15.20
N ARG A 192 1.20 -14.51 16.37
CA ARG A 192 0.96 -13.72 17.59
C ARG A 192 2.19 -12.94 18.01
N ALA A 193 3.38 -13.54 17.95
CA ALA A 193 4.63 -12.88 18.22
C ALA A 193 4.92 -11.73 17.24
N ALA A 194 4.64 -11.92 15.94
CA ALA A 194 4.79 -10.89 14.93
C ALA A 194 3.82 -9.73 15.18
N VAL A 195 2.53 -10.01 15.45
CA VAL A 195 1.52 -8.98 15.77
C VAL A 195 1.89 -8.21 17.03
N TYR A 196 2.42 -8.92 18.06
CA TYR A 196 2.88 -8.26 19.29
C TYR A 196 4.00 -7.25 19.03
N ARG A 197 4.97 -7.60 18.19
CA ARG A 197 6.17 -6.78 17.89
C ARG A 197 5.92 -5.68 16.85
N HIS A 198 5.07 -5.95 15.85
CA HIS A 198 4.92 -5.10 14.66
C HIS A 198 3.52 -4.52 14.46
N GLU A 199 2.57 -4.82 15.34
CA GLU A 199 1.16 -4.45 15.24
C GLU A 199 0.39 -5.19 14.12
N THR A 200 -0.92 -5.36 14.34
CA THR A 200 -1.82 -6.11 13.46
C THR A 200 -1.74 -5.67 12.00
N ARG A 201 -1.85 -4.34 11.77
CA ARG A 201 -1.89 -3.82 10.40
C ARG A 201 -0.62 -4.09 9.62
N ALA A 202 0.55 -3.93 10.24
CA ALA A 202 1.83 -4.15 9.59
C ALA A 202 2.03 -5.63 9.21
N VAL A 203 1.62 -6.55 10.09
CA VAL A 203 1.67 -7.99 9.82
C VAL A 203 0.69 -8.37 8.72
N ALA A 204 -0.55 -7.85 8.75
CA ALA A 204 -1.55 -8.11 7.71
C ALA A 204 -1.09 -7.61 6.33
N ASP A 205 -0.50 -6.41 6.26
CA ASP A 205 0.04 -5.86 5.01
C ASP A 205 1.20 -6.71 4.46
N ALA A 206 2.10 -7.17 5.34
CA ALA A 206 3.19 -8.07 4.95
C ALA A 206 2.65 -9.45 4.48
N LEU A 207 1.62 -10.00 5.16
CA LEU A 207 0.96 -11.24 4.74
C LEU A 207 0.28 -11.11 3.38
N HIS A 208 -0.44 -10.01 3.11
CA HIS A 208 -1.04 -9.76 1.79
C HIS A 208 0.01 -9.76 0.69
N ARG A 209 1.16 -9.11 0.92
CA ARG A 209 2.24 -9.12 -0.05
C ARG A 209 2.83 -10.52 -0.26
N ARG A 210 3.04 -11.29 0.82
CA ARG A 210 3.51 -12.69 0.71
C ARG A 210 2.51 -13.57 -0.03
N TRP A 211 1.23 -13.37 0.22
CA TRP A 211 0.17 -14.08 -0.52
C TRP A 211 0.18 -13.74 -1.99
N ALA A 212 0.30 -12.46 -2.35
CA ALA A 212 0.42 -12.05 -3.74
C ALA A 212 1.64 -12.66 -4.46
N ASP A 213 2.77 -12.82 -3.73
CA ASP A 213 3.97 -13.50 -4.22
C ASP A 213 3.78 -15.01 -4.43
N ARG A 214 2.87 -15.63 -3.65
CA ARG A 214 2.58 -17.06 -3.68
C ARG A 214 1.07 -17.34 -3.68
N PRO A 215 0.36 -17.07 -4.78
CA PRO A 215 -1.11 -17.18 -4.83
C PRO A 215 -1.62 -18.59 -4.56
N ALA A 216 -0.82 -19.63 -4.83
CA ALA A 216 -1.17 -21.02 -4.57
C ALA A 216 -1.33 -21.35 -3.08
N GLU A 217 -0.74 -20.56 -2.17
CA GLU A 217 -0.81 -20.75 -0.71
C GLU A 217 -2.01 -20.03 -0.07
N ALA A 218 -3.11 -19.87 -0.81
CA ALA A 218 -4.27 -19.05 -0.43
C ALA A 218 -4.90 -19.46 0.92
N ASP A 219 -5.05 -20.75 1.21
CA ASP A 219 -5.69 -21.21 2.44
C ASP A 219 -4.84 -20.90 3.66
N GLY A 220 -3.53 -21.11 3.56
CA GLY A 220 -2.58 -20.72 4.60
C GLY A 220 -2.59 -19.22 4.84
N ALA A 221 -2.55 -18.43 3.77
CA ALA A 221 -2.58 -16.97 3.85
C ALA A 221 -3.85 -16.43 4.53
N ARG A 222 -5.04 -16.95 4.15
CA ARG A 222 -6.32 -16.55 4.76
C ARG A 222 -6.36 -16.89 6.25
N ARG A 223 -5.89 -18.09 6.63
CA ARG A 223 -5.81 -18.51 8.03
C ARG A 223 -4.94 -17.57 8.86
N LEU A 224 -3.74 -17.24 8.36
CA LEU A 224 -2.80 -16.37 9.05
C LEU A 224 -3.32 -14.92 9.15
N LEU A 225 -3.97 -14.41 8.11
CA LEU A 225 -4.62 -13.09 8.12
C LEU A 225 -5.75 -13.04 9.15
N ALA A 226 -6.64 -14.02 9.15
CA ALA A 226 -7.74 -14.08 10.11
C ALA A 226 -7.22 -14.15 11.55
N LEU A 227 -6.15 -14.92 11.80
CA LEU A 227 -5.51 -14.97 13.10
C LEU A 227 -4.88 -13.62 13.49
N ALA A 228 -4.12 -12.99 12.59
CA ALA A 228 -3.46 -11.70 12.84
C ALA A 228 -4.49 -10.60 13.16
N GLU A 229 -5.60 -10.55 12.42
CA GLU A 229 -6.65 -9.55 12.60
C GLU A 229 -7.54 -9.82 13.82
N GLY A 230 -7.76 -11.10 14.16
CA GLY A 230 -8.59 -11.51 15.28
C GLY A 230 -7.89 -11.50 16.63
N TRP A 231 -6.56 -11.62 16.65
CA TRP A 231 -5.82 -11.69 17.90
C TRP A 231 -5.61 -10.32 18.54
N LYS A 232 -6.01 -10.22 19.81
CA LYS A 232 -5.83 -8.99 20.60
C LYS A 232 -4.51 -9.03 21.34
N ARG A 233 -3.62 -8.08 21.04
CA ARG A 233 -2.34 -7.90 21.73
C ARG A 233 -2.57 -7.72 23.24
N PRO A 234 -2.07 -8.62 24.08
CA PRO A 234 -2.16 -8.46 25.53
C PRO A 234 -1.19 -7.37 26.00
N PRO A 235 -1.49 -6.64 27.07
CA PRO A 235 -0.52 -5.79 27.72
C PRO A 235 0.57 -6.62 28.37
N MET A 236 1.78 -6.08 28.47
CA MET A 236 2.85 -6.74 29.21
C MET A 236 2.45 -6.93 30.68
N PRO A 237 2.51 -8.17 31.23
CA PRO A 237 1.93 -8.46 32.55
C PRO A 237 2.78 -8.02 33.73
N VAL A 238 4.03 -7.63 33.50
CA VAL A 238 4.98 -7.18 34.53
C VAL A 238 5.61 -5.85 34.15
N GLY A 239 6.09 -5.12 35.14
CA GLY A 239 6.75 -3.83 34.95
C GLY A 239 7.82 -3.58 36.02
N GLY A 240 8.34 -2.36 36.07
CA GLY A 240 9.37 -1.96 37.03
C GLY A 240 8.97 -2.13 38.49
N ARG A 241 7.66 -2.07 38.82
CA ARG A 241 7.16 -2.27 40.19
C ARG A 241 7.36 -3.70 40.68
N GLU A 242 7.14 -4.69 39.83
CA GLU A 242 7.34 -6.10 40.14
C GLU A 242 8.83 -6.39 40.35
N LEU A 243 9.72 -5.83 39.54
CA LEU A 243 11.17 -5.92 39.71
C LEU A 243 11.66 -5.25 41.00
N ALA A 244 11.12 -4.09 41.36
CA ALA A 244 11.44 -3.40 42.64
C ALA A 244 11.08 -4.27 43.85
N ARG A 245 9.97 -5.01 43.83
CA ARG A 245 9.59 -5.98 44.87
C ARG A 245 10.61 -7.14 45.02
N LEU A 246 11.33 -7.46 43.94
CA LEU A 246 12.39 -8.45 43.89
C LEU A 246 13.77 -7.87 44.24
N GLY A 247 13.84 -6.61 44.67
CA GLY A 247 15.07 -5.94 45.08
C GLY A 247 15.90 -5.35 43.94
N VAL A 248 15.36 -5.26 42.74
CA VAL A 248 16.06 -4.65 41.59
C VAL A 248 15.91 -3.15 41.65
N GLU A 249 17.03 -2.43 41.76
CA GLU A 249 17.04 -0.98 41.72
C GLU A 249 16.68 -0.41 40.33
N PRO A 250 15.99 0.75 40.26
CA PRO A 250 15.72 1.42 39.00
C PRO A 250 17.00 1.76 38.22
N GLY A 251 17.11 1.27 37.00
CA GLY A 251 18.33 1.48 36.18
C GLY A 251 18.34 0.65 34.90
N PRO A 252 19.48 0.61 34.20
CA PRO A 252 19.63 -0.18 32.97
C PRO A 252 19.31 -1.66 33.13
N GLU A 253 19.57 -2.23 34.32
CA GLU A 253 19.28 -3.61 34.64
C GLU A 253 17.78 -3.91 34.63
N THR A 254 16.94 -2.98 35.12
CA THR A 254 15.48 -3.06 35.02
C THR A 254 15.03 -3.25 33.57
N GLY A 255 15.57 -2.45 32.65
CA GLY A 255 15.25 -2.55 31.21
C GLY A 255 15.68 -3.89 30.61
N ARG A 256 16.88 -4.37 30.98
CA ARG A 256 17.41 -5.65 30.53
C ARG A 256 16.53 -6.84 30.99
N LEU A 257 16.14 -6.85 32.24
CA LEU A 257 15.31 -7.92 32.83
C LEU A 257 13.88 -7.90 32.25
N LEU A 258 13.27 -6.71 32.07
CA LEU A 258 11.96 -6.61 31.43
C LEU A 258 12.00 -7.10 29.98
N LYS A 259 13.06 -6.77 29.25
CA LYS A 259 13.24 -7.26 27.88
C LYS A 259 13.43 -8.78 27.84
N ALA A 260 14.22 -9.36 28.73
CA ALA A 260 14.40 -10.80 28.83
C ALA A 260 13.09 -11.53 29.19
N PHE A 261 12.31 -10.94 30.12
CA PHE A 261 10.97 -11.43 30.45
C PHE A 261 10.05 -11.41 29.22
N GLU A 262 9.96 -10.28 28.54
CA GLU A 262 9.14 -10.10 27.34
C GLU A 262 9.48 -11.13 26.27
N ASP A 263 10.77 -11.30 25.96
CA ASP A 263 11.23 -12.26 24.95
C ASP A 263 10.87 -13.70 25.32
N GLY A 264 11.04 -14.11 26.57
CA GLY A 264 10.63 -15.43 27.05
C GLY A 264 9.12 -15.62 27.07
N TRP A 265 8.37 -14.61 27.47
CA TRP A 265 6.90 -14.64 27.51
C TRP A 265 6.30 -14.76 26.09
N ILE A 266 6.88 -14.05 25.12
CA ILE A 266 6.50 -14.18 23.70
C ILE A 266 6.86 -15.59 23.18
N ALA A 267 8.06 -16.10 23.50
CA ALA A 267 8.51 -17.40 23.03
C ALA A 267 7.62 -18.55 23.54
N ASP A 268 7.06 -18.40 24.75
CA ASP A 268 6.12 -19.36 25.36
C ASP A 268 4.65 -19.09 24.99
N ASP A 269 4.41 -18.28 23.95
CA ASP A 269 3.09 -17.98 23.40
C ASP A 269 2.15 -17.31 24.41
N PHE A 270 2.66 -16.31 25.13
CA PHE A 270 1.86 -15.41 25.98
C PHE A 270 1.08 -16.13 27.11
N PRO A 271 1.71 -16.96 27.95
CA PRO A 271 1.00 -17.59 29.07
C PRO A 271 0.33 -16.53 29.94
N THR A 272 -0.84 -16.87 30.49
CA THR A 272 -1.69 -15.95 31.27
C THR A 272 -1.37 -15.96 32.77
N ASP A 273 -0.52 -16.85 33.21
CA ASP A 273 -0.12 -17.06 34.61
C ASP A 273 1.40 -17.30 34.76
N GLY A 274 1.88 -17.58 35.98
CA GLY A 274 3.28 -17.85 36.26
C GLY A 274 4.22 -16.68 36.06
N HIS A 275 3.72 -15.45 36.01
CA HIS A 275 4.53 -14.25 35.69
C HIS A 275 5.53 -13.91 36.80
N ALA A 276 5.13 -14.07 38.07
CA ALA A 276 5.99 -13.78 39.22
C ALA A 276 7.18 -14.74 39.30
N GLU A 277 6.93 -16.03 39.11
CA GLU A 277 7.93 -17.08 39.10
C GLU A 277 8.93 -16.93 37.96
N ARG A 278 8.41 -16.63 36.75
CA ARG A 278 9.19 -16.31 35.55
C ARG A 278 10.11 -15.12 35.77
N LEU A 279 9.59 -14.03 36.38
CA LEU A 279 10.36 -12.83 36.64
C LEU A 279 11.42 -13.07 37.72
N ALA A 280 11.07 -13.80 38.79
CA ALA A 280 12.00 -14.17 39.87
C ALA A 280 13.17 -15.02 39.38
N ALA A 281 12.92 -15.96 38.46
CA ALA A 281 13.95 -16.77 37.83
C ALA A 281 14.99 -15.99 37.04
N LEU A 282 14.59 -14.85 36.47
CA LEU A 282 15.49 -13.94 35.73
C LEU A 282 16.37 -13.11 36.65
N VAL A 283 15.84 -12.73 37.84
CA VAL A 283 16.58 -11.95 38.85
C VAL A 283 17.59 -12.80 39.60
N SER A 284 17.24 -14.06 39.87
CA SER A 284 18.09 -15.03 40.59
C SER A 284 18.26 -16.27 39.71
N PRO A 285 19.15 -16.26 38.72
CA PRO A 285 19.39 -17.45 37.90
C PRO A 285 19.90 -18.59 38.79
N PRO A 286 19.51 -19.86 38.54
CA PRO A 286 19.98 -20.98 39.30
C PRO A 286 21.51 -20.99 39.33
N ARG A 287 22.10 -21.09 40.55
CA ARG A 287 23.53 -21.29 40.70
C ARG A 287 23.86 -22.63 40.08
N GLY A 288 24.54 -22.59 38.91
CA GLY A 288 25.03 -23.76 38.22
C GLY A 288 26.06 -24.56 39.03
#